data_b5e35a86031d0a69b87799271d1ba877
#
_entry.id   b5e35a86031d0a69b87799271d1ba877
#
_cell.length_a   1.000
_cell.length_b   1.000
_cell.length_c   1.000
_cell.angle_alpha   90.00
_cell.angle_beta   90.00
_cell.angle_gamma   90.00
#
_symmetry.space_group_name_H-M   'P 1'
#
loop_
_entity.id
_entity.type
_entity.pdbx_description
1 polymer ?
#
loop_
_entity_poly.entity_id
_entity_poly.type
_entity_poly.pdbx_seq_one_letter_code
_entity_poly.pdbx_strand_id
1 'polypeptide(L)'
;MNKISFVIGINNGLRVGDLLKLKVSDVERLKPGQTMTIREGKTGKENILMINKAVHKAIKNFLEEMQPESDEFLFASQKGRDALTIQAVNAMIKRWAKAINLRENYGAHTLRKTFGYIQRTKFGVGFEVLAKRYNHSSPAVTMRYLGITSDEINECLMNEI
;
A
#
# COMPACT_ATOMS: atom_id res chain seq x y z
N MET A 1 11.15 8.53 -10.59
CA MET A 1 10.40 8.41 -9.39
C MET A 1 9.72 7.07 -9.32
N ASN A 2 9.63 6.66 -8.36
CA ASN A 2 9.67 5.55 -7.42
C ASN A 2 8.60 4.51 -7.69
N LYS A 3 8.88 3.59 -8.65
CA LYS A 3 8.17 2.30 -8.73
C LYS A 3 8.06 1.65 -7.34
N ILE A 4 9.04 1.92 -6.47
CA ILE A 4 9.07 1.37 -5.10
C ILE A 4 7.85 1.78 -4.25
N SER A 5 7.41 3.05 -4.29
CA SER A 5 6.23 3.49 -3.51
C SER A 5 4.95 2.82 -3.97
N PHE A 6 4.81 2.61 -5.28
CA PHE A 6 3.69 1.89 -5.85
C PHE A 6 3.72 0.42 -5.42
N VAL A 7 4.87 -0.26 -5.62
CA VAL A 7 5.00 -1.69 -5.28
C VAL A 7 4.77 -1.94 -3.79
N ILE A 8 5.39 -1.15 -2.90
CA ILE A 8 5.18 -1.32 -1.45
C ILE A 8 3.71 -1.04 -1.08
N GLY A 9 3.11 0.02 -1.65
CA GLY A 9 1.73 0.41 -1.36
C GLY A 9 0.72 -0.67 -1.71
N ILE A 10 0.78 -1.24 -2.91
CA ILE A 10 -0.16 -2.28 -3.38
C ILE A 10 0.13 -3.67 -2.79
N ASN A 11 1.32 -3.92 -2.26
CA ASN A 11 1.68 -5.21 -1.64
C ASN A 11 1.46 -5.24 -0.13
N ASN A 12 1.38 -4.08 0.52
CA ASN A 12 1.23 -4.01 1.96
C ASN A 12 -0.09 -3.39 2.43
N GLY A 13 -0.75 -2.57 1.61
CA GLY A 13 -1.99 -1.93 2.00
C GLY A 13 -1.89 -1.01 3.22
N LEU A 14 -0.71 -0.50 3.52
CA LEU A 14 -0.47 0.50 4.57
C LEU A 14 -0.95 1.89 4.13
N ARG A 15 -1.19 2.78 5.10
CA ARG A 15 -1.48 4.18 4.77
C ARG A 15 -0.24 4.85 4.20
N VAL A 16 -0.42 5.62 3.15
CA VAL A 16 0.69 6.34 2.50
C VAL A 16 1.44 7.22 3.51
N GLY A 17 0.73 7.93 4.39
CA GLY A 17 1.39 8.77 5.40
C GLY A 17 2.30 8.00 6.37
N ASP A 18 2.07 6.71 6.56
CA ASP A 18 2.94 5.87 7.38
C ASP A 18 4.13 5.34 6.56
N LEU A 19 3.90 5.01 5.28
CA LEU A 19 4.98 4.62 4.36
C LEU A 19 5.98 5.75 4.13
N LEU A 20 5.52 6.99 4.02
CA LEU A 20 6.38 8.15 3.75
C LEU A 20 7.37 8.47 4.88
N LYS A 21 7.18 7.88 6.06
CA LYS A 21 8.11 8.03 7.20
C LYS A 21 9.28 7.06 7.17
N LEU A 22 9.22 6.05 6.30
CA LEU A 22 10.26 5.03 6.22
C LEU A 22 11.58 5.61 5.73
N LYS A 23 12.66 5.22 6.40
CA LYS A 23 14.03 5.47 5.98
C LYS A 23 14.61 4.29 5.21
N VAL A 24 15.67 4.52 4.50
CA VAL A 24 16.43 3.47 3.80
C VAL A 24 16.91 2.43 4.80
N SER A 25 17.47 2.86 5.94
CA SER A 25 17.93 1.99 7.03
C SER A 25 16.88 1.03 7.56
N ASP A 26 15.59 1.38 7.45
CA ASP A 26 14.49 0.53 7.93
C ASP A 26 14.29 -0.73 7.08
N VAL A 27 14.71 -0.70 5.81
CA VAL A 27 14.38 -1.75 4.84
C VAL A 27 15.59 -2.34 4.11
N GLU A 28 16.74 -1.67 4.07
CA GLU A 28 17.89 -2.03 3.24
C GLU A 28 18.44 -3.44 3.52
N ARG A 29 18.33 -3.92 4.77
CA ARG A 29 18.83 -5.22 5.20
C ARG A 29 17.77 -6.31 5.29
N LEU A 30 16.50 -5.96 5.09
CA LEU A 30 15.40 -6.91 5.20
C LEU A 30 15.35 -7.85 4.00
N LYS A 31 15.17 -9.15 4.29
CA LYS A 31 15.08 -10.22 3.29
C LYS A 31 13.62 -10.61 3.04
N PRO A 32 13.32 -11.29 1.91
CA PRO A 32 11.98 -11.82 1.68
C PRO A 32 11.49 -12.70 2.84
N GLY A 33 10.25 -12.45 3.28
CA GLY A 33 9.63 -13.13 4.43
C GLY A 33 9.82 -12.40 5.76
N GLN A 34 10.72 -11.42 5.84
CA GLN A 34 10.88 -10.62 7.05
C GLN A 34 9.86 -9.48 7.12
N THR A 35 9.62 -9.02 8.33
CA THR A 35 8.71 -7.92 8.64
C THR A 35 9.38 -6.86 9.49
N MET A 36 8.87 -5.63 9.42
CA MET A 36 9.13 -4.60 10.43
C MET A 36 7.82 -4.08 11.00
N THR A 37 7.83 -3.68 12.25
CA THR A 37 6.69 -3.04 12.91
C THR A 37 6.63 -1.56 12.56
N ILE A 38 5.43 -1.09 12.21
CA ILE A 38 5.13 0.31 11.95
C ILE A 38 4.06 0.77 12.92
N ARG A 39 4.24 1.93 13.55
CA ARG A 39 3.19 2.58 14.34
C ARG A 39 2.40 3.54 13.46
N GLU A 40 1.11 3.27 13.27
CA GLU A 40 0.22 4.10 12.45
C GLU A 40 0.03 5.49 13.05
N GLY A 41 0.33 6.53 12.27
CA GLY A 41 0.21 7.92 12.75
C GLY A 41 -1.23 8.34 13.07
N LYS A 42 -2.23 7.77 12.35
CA LYS A 42 -3.65 8.13 12.54
C LYS A 42 -4.29 7.44 13.75
N THR A 43 -3.93 6.19 14.03
CA THR A 43 -4.61 5.36 15.03
C THR A 43 -3.76 5.07 16.25
N GLY A 44 -2.44 5.31 16.16
CA GLY A 44 -1.46 4.90 17.17
C GLY A 44 -1.25 3.39 17.28
N LYS A 45 -1.99 2.58 16.52
CA LYS A 45 -1.91 1.12 16.55
C LYS A 45 -0.69 0.60 15.82
N GLU A 46 -0.21 -0.55 16.25
CA GLU A 46 0.84 -1.26 15.53
C GLU A 46 0.30 -1.90 14.25
N ASN A 47 1.14 -1.95 13.25
CA ASN A 47 0.96 -2.63 11.98
C ASN A 47 2.31 -3.14 11.51
N ILE A 48 2.33 -3.96 10.46
CA ILE A 48 3.58 -4.51 9.92
C ILE A 48 3.77 -4.14 8.45
N LEU A 49 5.03 -3.92 8.08
CA LEU A 49 5.49 -3.95 6.69
C LEU A 49 6.06 -5.33 6.42
N MET A 50 5.50 -6.04 5.45
CA MET A 50 6.01 -7.34 4.98
C MET A 50 6.90 -7.15 3.76
N ILE A 51 8.07 -7.75 3.80
CA ILE A 51 8.98 -7.82 2.64
C ILE A 51 8.71 -9.11 1.88
N ASN A 52 7.76 -9.09 0.95
CA ASN A 52 7.60 -10.19 0.01
C ASN A 52 8.62 -10.07 -1.15
N LYS A 53 8.68 -11.07 -2.03
CA LYS A 53 9.64 -11.10 -3.15
C LYS A 53 9.55 -9.86 -4.05
N ALA A 54 8.33 -9.37 -4.33
CA ALA A 54 8.12 -8.20 -5.18
C ALA A 54 8.63 -6.91 -4.50
N VAL A 55 8.32 -6.74 -3.21
CA VAL A 55 8.80 -5.61 -2.40
C VAL A 55 10.32 -5.63 -2.29
N HIS A 56 10.91 -6.79 -1.98
CA HIS A 56 12.36 -6.93 -1.91
C HIS A 56 13.05 -6.56 -3.22
N LYS A 57 12.55 -7.07 -4.35
CA LYS A 57 13.08 -6.73 -5.68
C LYS A 57 12.99 -5.22 -5.96
N ALA A 58 11.87 -4.58 -5.59
CA ALA A 58 11.70 -3.15 -5.78
C ALA A 58 12.66 -2.32 -4.91
N ILE A 59 12.89 -2.73 -3.66
CA ILE A 59 13.87 -2.11 -2.76
C ILE A 59 15.27 -2.26 -3.34
N LYS A 60 15.67 -3.47 -3.71
CA LYS A 60 16.99 -3.75 -4.26
C LYS A 60 17.27 -2.90 -5.50
N ASN A 61 16.36 -2.88 -6.47
CA ASN A 61 16.52 -2.06 -7.68
C ASN A 61 16.64 -0.56 -7.33
N PHE A 62 15.87 -0.08 -6.35
CA PHE A 62 15.95 1.31 -5.92
C PHE A 62 17.31 1.64 -5.30
N LEU A 63 17.84 0.77 -4.43
CA LEU A 63 19.15 0.97 -3.80
C LEU A 63 20.29 0.94 -4.83
N GLU A 64 20.22 0.04 -5.81
CA GLU A 64 21.20 -0.05 -6.90
C GLU A 64 21.17 1.18 -7.83
N GLU A 65 19.97 1.68 -8.17
CA GLU A 65 19.76 2.78 -9.11
C GLU A 65 20.08 4.15 -8.47
N MET A 66 19.63 4.35 -7.23
CA MET A 66 19.66 5.67 -6.59
C MET A 66 20.82 5.85 -5.60
N GLN A 67 21.40 4.74 -5.09
CA GLN A 67 22.49 4.71 -4.10
C GLN A 67 22.27 5.71 -2.92
N PRO A 68 21.08 5.70 -2.27
CA PRO A 68 20.76 6.64 -1.21
C PRO A 68 21.55 6.33 0.06
N GLU A 69 21.77 7.34 0.90
CA GLU A 69 22.32 7.16 2.24
C GLU A 69 21.29 6.48 3.16
N SER A 70 21.75 5.69 4.14
CA SER A 70 20.90 4.92 5.04
C SER A 70 19.94 5.77 5.87
N ASP A 71 20.30 7.01 6.20
CA ASP A 71 19.47 7.94 6.97
C ASP A 71 18.47 8.74 6.13
N GLU A 72 18.53 8.64 4.81
CA GLU A 72 17.57 9.29 3.92
C GLU A 72 16.20 8.64 3.98
N PHE A 73 15.14 9.41 3.66
CA PHE A 73 13.81 8.85 3.50
C PHE A 73 13.75 7.94 2.26
N LEU A 74 13.14 6.77 2.42
CA LEU A 74 12.93 5.83 1.30
C LEU A 74 12.12 6.47 0.16
N PHE A 75 11.27 7.44 0.49
CA PHE A 75 10.46 8.22 -0.43
C PHE A 75 10.82 9.70 -0.33
N ALA A 76 12.08 10.01 -0.60
CA ALA A 76 12.58 11.38 -0.58
C ALA A 76 11.98 12.24 -1.70
N SER A 77 11.84 13.54 -1.41
CA SER A 77 11.48 14.56 -2.40
C SER A 77 12.65 14.83 -3.34
N GLN A 78 12.35 15.05 -4.64
CA GLN A 78 13.38 15.45 -5.61
C GLN A 78 13.99 16.83 -5.35
N LYS A 79 13.32 17.65 -4.53
CA LYS A 79 13.74 19.04 -4.24
C LYS A 79 14.55 19.19 -2.95
N GLY A 80 14.78 18.11 -2.21
CA GLY A 80 15.48 18.14 -0.93
C GLY A 80 15.56 16.75 -0.29
N ARG A 81 16.12 16.68 0.93
CA ARG A 81 16.24 15.44 1.71
C ARG A 81 14.98 15.06 2.48
N ASP A 82 13.93 15.89 2.41
CA ASP A 82 12.68 15.64 3.12
C ASP A 82 11.85 14.52 2.49
N ALA A 83 10.99 13.89 3.28
CA ALA A 83 10.02 12.93 2.79
C ALA A 83 9.05 13.55 1.77
N LEU A 84 8.58 12.75 0.82
CA LEU A 84 7.46 13.15 -0.03
C LEU A 84 6.24 13.48 0.83
N THR A 85 5.44 14.43 0.36
CA THR A 85 4.14 14.73 0.97
C THR A 85 3.04 13.86 0.38
N ILE A 86 1.94 13.67 1.14
CA ILE A 86 0.75 12.95 0.65
C ILE A 86 0.19 13.64 -0.61
N GLN A 87 0.25 14.98 -0.66
CA GLN A 87 -0.18 15.76 -1.83
C GLN A 87 0.67 15.43 -3.07
N ALA A 88 1.99 15.31 -2.90
CA ALA A 88 2.88 14.92 -3.99
C ALA A 88 2.56 13.51 -4.51
N VAL A 89 2.31 12.56 -3.60
CA VAL A 89 1.88 11.19 -3.98
C VAL A 89 0.53 11.22 -4.70
N ASN A 90 -0.45 11.99 -4.22
CA ASN A 90 -1.74 12.15 -4.90
C ASN A 90 -1.59 12.69 -6.32
N ALA A 91 -0.82 13.77 -6.49
CA ALA A 91 -0.57 14.38 -7.81
C ALA A 91 0.08 13.39 -8.78
N MET A 92 0.96 12.57 -8.25
CA MET A 92 1.68 11.56 -9.00
C MET A 92 0.78 10.42 -9.47
N ILE A 93 -0.04 9.86 -8.57
CA ILE A 93 -0.98 8.78 -8.92
C ILE A 93 -2.00 9.30 -9.94
N LYS A 94 -2.50 10.52 -9.78
CA LYS A 94 -3.38 11.17 -10.78
C LYS A 94 -2.73 11.28 -12.15
N ARG A 95 -1.43 11.63 -12.20
CA ARG A 95 -0.68 11.72 -13.46
C ARG A 95 -0.54 10.34 -14.12
N TRP A 96 -0.25 9.30 -13.35
CA TRP A 96 -0.17 7.93 -13.87
C TRP A 96 -1.53 7.44 -14.39
N ALA A 97 -2.59 7.65 -13.62
CA ALA A 97 -3.94 7.28 -14.02
C ALA A 97 -4.34 7.97 -15.34
N LYS A 98 -4.03 9.28 -15.47
CA LYS A 98 -4.26 10.04 -16.70
C LYS A 98 -3.45 9.49 -17.89
N ALA A 99 -2.19 9.11 -17.66
CA ALA A 99 -1.32 8.58 -18.72
C ALA A 99 -1.81 7.26 -19.32
N ILE A 100 -2.62 6.50 -18.59
CA ILE A 100 -3.24 5.25 -19.03
C ILE A 100 -4.77 5.38 -19.22
N ASN A 101 -5.26 6.60 -19.38
CA ASN A 101 -6.67 6.93 -19.66
C ASN A 101 -7.68 6.44 -18.59
N LEU A 102 -7.27 6.28 -17.34
CA LEU A 102 -8.18 6.04 -16.22
C LEU A 102 -8.89 7.34 -15.83
N ARG A 103 -10.23 7.33 -15.86
CA ARG A 103 -11.07 8.54 -15.68
C ARG A 103 -11.56 8.79 -14.26
N GLU A 104 -11.37 7.83 -13.34
CA GLU A 104 -11.83 7.96 -11.95
C GLU A 104 -10.88 8.80 -11.08
N ASN A 105 -11.34 9.14 -9.87
CA ASN A 105 -10.55 9.95 -8.94
C ASN A 105 -9.57 9.07 -8.15
N TYR A 106 -8.40 8.85 -8.71
CA TYR A 106 -7.31 8.10 -8.08
C TYR A 106 -6.43 8.99 -7.19
N GLY A 107 -5.90 8.41 -6.11
CA GLY A 107 -5.01 9.12 -5.17
C GLY A 107 -4.28 8.16 -4.23
N ALA A 108 -3.68 8.70 -3.16
CA ALA A 108 -2.87 7.93 -2.21
C ALA A 108 -3.62 6.73 -1.59
N HIS A 109 -4.93 6.87 -1.35
CA HIS A 109 -5.77 5.77 -0.86
C HIS A 109 -5.98 4.65 -1.88
N THR A 110 -5.81 4.92 -3.17
CA THR A 110 -5.99 3.92 -4.24
C THR A 110 -5.06 2.73 -4.04
N LEU A 111 -3.79 2.96 -3.70
CA LEU A 111 -2.84 1.87 -3.49
C LEU A 111 -3.30 0.91 -2.39
N ARG A 112 -3.80 1.47 -1.29
CA ARG A 112 -4.31 0.69 -0.16
C ARG A 112 -5.62 -0.02 -0.52
N LYS A 113 -6.52 0.63 -1.27
CA LYS A 113 -7.74 0.00 -1.79
C LYS A 113 -7.41 -1.14 -2.75
N THR A 114 -6.47 -0.94 -3.67
CA THR A 114 -6.01 -1.96 -4.62
C THR A 114 -5.50 -3.21 -3.90
N PHE A 115 -4.70 -3.05 -2.83
CA PHE A 115 -4.27 -4.18 -2.01
C PHE A 115 -5.47 -5.01 -1.53
N GLY A 116 -6.43 -4.41 -0.86
CA GLY A 116 -7.57 -5.15 -0.30
C GLY A 116 -8.50 -5.71 -1.37
N TYR A 117 -8.75 -4.97 -2.44
CA TYR A 117 -9.55 -5.44 -3.56
C TYR A 117 -8.94 -6.71 -4.19
N ILE A 118 -7.65 -6.69 -4.50
CA ILE A 118 -6.96 -7.85 -5.07
C ILE A 118 -6.89 -9.01 -4.07
N GLN A 119 -6.62 -8.75 -2.79
CA GLN A 119 -6.65 -9.80 -1.76
C GLN A 119 -8.02 -10.46 -1.68
N ARG A 120 -9.10 -9.69 -1.76
CA ARG A 120 -10.47 -10.23 -1.74
C ARG A 120 -10.81 -10.98 -3.02
N THR A 121 -10.69 -10.32 -4.18
CA THR A 121 -11.23 -10.84 -5.45
C THR A 121 -10.35 -11.92 -6.09
N LYS A 122 -9.03 -11.80 -5.96
CA LYS A 122 -8.09 -12.75 -6.59
C LYS A 122 -7.65 -13.87 -5.64
N PHE A 123 -7.51 -13.58 -4.35
CA PHE A 123 -6.97 -14.53 -3.38
C PHE A 123 -8.00 -15.02 -2.35
N GLY A 124 -9.26 -14.57 -2.43
CA GLY A 124 -10.35 -15.03 -1.58
C GLY A 124 -10.22 -14.66 -0.10
N VAL A 125 -9.39 -13.66 0.25
CA VAL A 125 -9.15 -13.27 1.65
C VAL A 125 -10.43 -12.69 2.26
N GLY A 126 -10.84 -13.23 3.41
CA GLY A 126 -12.04 -12.80 4.14
C GLY A 126 -11.94 -11.35 4.67
N PHE A 127 -13.11 -10.69 4.81
CA PHE A 127 -13.18 -9.31 5.30
C PHE A 127 -12.69 -9.17 6.74
N GLU A 128 -12.80 -10.22 7.56
CA GLU A 128 -12.29 -10.26 8.94
C GLU A 128 -10.76 -10.09 8.96
N VAL A 129 -10.06 -10.79 8.06
CA VAL A 129 -8.61 -10.71 7.91
C VAL A 129 -8.20 -9.33 7.40
N LEU A 130 -8.91 -8.83 6.38
CA LEU A 130 -8.67 -7.50 5.82
C LEU A 130 -8.98 -6.38 6.83
N ALA A 131 -10.01 -6.54 7.67
CA ALA A 131 -10.33 -5.60 8.73
C ALA A 131 -9.19 -5.50 9.75
N LYS A 132 -8.65 -6.64 10.19
CA LYS A 132 -7.45 -6.70 11.05
C LYS A 132 -6.25 -6.03 10.36
N ARG A 133 -6.00 -6.36 9.09
CA ARG A 133 -4.90 -5.77 8.31
C ARG A 133 -4.99 -4.25 8.23
N TYR A 134 -6.20 -3.71 8.09
CA TYR A 134 -6.46 -2.29 7.99
C TYR A 134 -6.62 -1.57 9.34
N ASN A 135 -6.61 -2.30 10.46
CA ASN A 135 -6.98 -1.76 11.77
C ASN A 135 -8.40 -1.11 11.75
N HIS A 136 -9.32 -1.67 10.95
CA HIS A 136 -10.72 -1.25 10.91
C HIS A 136 -11.48 -1.85 12.10
N SER A 137 -12.54 -1.17 12.54
CA SER A 137 -13.36 -1.61 13.69
C SER A 137 -14.22 -2.83 13.40
N SER A 138 -14.54 -3.10 12.12
CA SER A 138 -15.32 -4.26 11.70
C SER A 138 -15.12 -4.63 10.23
N PRO A 139 -15.47 -5.87 9.84
CA PRO A 139 -15.54 -6.29 8.44
C PRO A 139 -16.42 -5.38 7.57
N ALA A 140 -17.56 -4.93 8.09
CA ALA A 140 -18.49 -4.05 7.39
C ALA A 140 -17.84 -2.71 6.98
N VAL A 141 -16.96 -2.16 7.84
CA VAL A 141 -16.16 -0.95 7.51
C VAL A 141 -15.23 -1.25 6.33
N THR A 142 -14.63 -2.44 6.30
CA THR A 142 -13.73 -2.84 5.22
C THR A 142 -14.47 -3.03 3.90
N MET A 143 -15.64 -3.69 3.91
CA MET A 143 -16.49 -3.83 2.72
C MET A 143 -16.81 -2.48 2.11
N ARG A 144 -17.33 -1.56 2.93
CA ARG A 144 -17.64 -0.18 2.49
C ARG A 144 -16.41 0.55 1.96
N TYR A 145 -15.28 0.42 2.66
CA TYR A 145 -14.02 1.04 2.26
C TYR A 145 -13.53 0.55 0.89
N LEU A 146 -13.68 -0.74 0.59
CA LEU A 146 -13.27 -1.34 -0.69
C LEU A 146 -14.27 -1.07 -1.81
N GLY A 147 -15.50 -0.64 -1.48
CA GLY A 147 -16.57 -0.42 -2.46
C GLY A 147 -17.19 -1.72 -2.98
N ILE A 148 -17.04 -2.81 -2.22
CA ILE A 148 -17.66 -4.09 -2.52
C ILE A 148 -19.11 -4.02 -2.03
N THR A 149 -20.05 -4.15 -2.96
CA THR A 149 -21.49 -4.00 -2.75
C THR A 149 -22.20 -5.35 -2.73
N SER A 150 -23.53 -5.32 -2.81
CA SER A 150 -24.42 -6.49 -2.83
C SER A 150 -24.18 -7.52 -3.95
N ASP A 151 -23.31 -7.24 -4.90
CA ASP A 151 -23.05 -8.14 -6.02
C ASP A 151 -22.50 -9.50 -5.56
N GLU A 152 -21.62 -9.52 -4.54
CA GLU A 152 -21.15 -10.78 -3.93
C GLU A 152 -22.29 -11.59 -3.29
N ILE A 153 -23.33 -10.93 -2.76
CA ILE A 153 -24.52 -11.60 -2.22
C ILE A 153 -25.31 -12.25 -3.35
N ASN A 154 -25.48 -11.53 -4.46
CA ASN A 154 -26.17 -12.05 -5.64
C ASN A 154 -25.42 -13.24 -6.24
N GLU A 155 -24.07 -13.16 -6.35
CA GLU A 155 -23.25 -14.28 -6.79
C GLU A 155 -23.40 -15.50 -5.86
N CYS A 156 -23.41 -15.28 -4.54
CA CYS A 156 -23.59 -16.34 -3.56
C CYS A 156 -24.96 -17.05 -3.73
N LEU A 157 -26.01 -16.28 -4.02
CA LEU A 157 -27.37 -16.83 -4.23
C LEU A 157 -27.52 -17.62 -5.56
N MET A 158 -26.58 -17.45 -6.49
CA MET A 158 -26.55 -18.24 -7.73
C MET A 158 -25.86 -19.60 -7.58
N ASN A 159 -25.21 -19.87 -6.44
CA ASN A 159 -24.60 -21.15 -6.18
C ASN A 159 -25.68 -22.21 -5.89
N GLU A 160 -25.68 -23.30 -6.64
CA GLU A 160 -26.51 -24.46 -6.38
C GLU A 160 -25.84 -25.36 -5.33
N ILE A 161 -26.65 -25.89 -4.38
CA ILE A 161 -26.17 -26.76 -3.28
C ILE A 161 -26.55 -28.20 -3.60
#